data_c0ab4a6d615aaf3ba7e362653c1be37e
#
_entry.id   c0ab4a6d615aaf3ba7e362653c1be37e
#
_cell.length_a   1.000
_cell.length_b   1.000
_cell.length_c   1.000
_cell.angle_alpha   90.00
_cell.angle_beta   90.00
_cell.angle_gamma   90.00
#
_symmetry.space_group_name_H-M   'P 1'
#
loop_
_entity.id
_entity.type
_entity.pdbx_description
1 polymer ?
#
loop_
_entity_poly.entity_id
_entity_poly.type
_entity_poly.pdbx_seq_one_letter_code
_entity_poly.pdbx_strand_id
1 'polypeptide(L)'
;MSRVSTIKTNWTAGELSADLFGRVDITKYANGAETIENFIVQPHGGISRRPGTRFVKEVKSSSAKTRLIPFEFSTTQAYCIEFGNLYVRFYKDNGIILEANVNITGATAANPCVVTAGSHGYSNGDEVYIASVVGMTELNGKYYKIKNKTTNTFELTDIDDTNINSSGFTAYSSGGTVARVYTVTTTYETADLFDIQYAQSADILYLAHPSYPPKKLTRTAHTSWTLTEIDFQDGPYQDENITTTTLTPSATSGSSKTITASATTGINGGSGFLTTDVGRTISIGHQAAAWAASTTYAVGAVVRNSGNVYECLKGGDSASSGGPSGEGDEIVDNECTWKFLRDGGIQWGNATVTSRTNTTVVVVTINENFGNTTAETKWRLGAFSETTGYPAAVAFYEQRLFFAGTTDQPQTLFGSKSGDYENHTPGTLDDDPVIYTLATDQVNAIKWLSPGKVMAIGTVGGEFIISGSTTNDALTPTNVRVVREGTRGSASHTPIRIDNVVVFIQRQQRKLREFVYAFDADSYQSPDLTILSNQVAKGGITEIAYQQEPSTVVWGLKSDGQLVGMTYLRDQQVVAWHRHKLGGTSGSCTVTVSDYANIAAGTTLTF
;
A
#
# COMPACT_ATOMS: atom_id res chain seq x y z
N MET A 1 -16.47 -5.86 63.42
CA MET A 1 -15.43 -5.70 62.42
C MET A 1 -15.83 -4.52 61.54
N SER A 2 -15.03 -3.44 61.51
CA SER A 2 -15.28 -2.32 60.63
C SER A 2 -15.09 -2.77 59.18
N ARG A 3 -16.05 -2.52 58.34
CA ARG A 3 -16.00 -2.80 56.90
C ARG A 3 -15.04 -1.82 56.26
N VAL A 4 -13.83 -2.28 55.94
CA VAL A 4 -12.89 -1.45 55.17
C VAL A 4 -13.35 -1.40 53.73
N SER A 5 -13.79 -0.25 53.28
CA SER A 5 -14.14 0.00 51.87
C SER A 5 -12.90 0.46 51.14
N THR A 6 -12.40 -0.33 50.22
CA THR A 6 -11.27 0.07 49.36
C THR A 6 -11.80 0.91 48.21
N ILE A 7 -11.25 2.11 48.03
CA ILE A 7 -11.55 2.98 46.89
C ILE A 7 -10.52 2.71 45.79
N LYS A 8 -11.00 2.37 44.61
CA LYS A 8 -10.14 2.24 43.43
C LYS A 8 -10.19 3.54 42.62
N THR A 9 -9.05 4.18 42.46
CA THR A 9 -8.95 5.52 41.85
C THR A 9 -8.14 5.52 40.54
N ASN A 10 -7.52 4.38 40.16
CA ASN A 10 -6.62 4.31 39.04
C ASN A 10 -6.83 3.01 38.23
N TRP A 11 -6.86 3.13 36.91
CA TRP A 11 -7.10 2.04 35.96
C TRP A 11 -6.01 1.94 34.88
N THR A 12 -4.87 2.64 35.07
CA THR A 12 -3.81 2.78 34.05
C THR A 12 -3.10 1.49 33.66
N ALA A 13 -3.32 0.38 34.38
CA ALA A 13 -2.86 -0.94 33.94
C ALA A 13 -3.85 -1.64 33.00
N GLY A 14 -5.06 -1.08 32.82
CA GLY A 14 -6.05 -1.65 31.89
C GLY A 14 -6.63 -2.98 32.38
N GLU A 15 -7.08 -3.77 31.42
CA GLU A 15 -7.56 -5.12 31.63
C GLU A 15 -6.39 -6.08 31.88
N LEU A 16 -6.43 -6.83 32.95
CA LEU A 16 -5.38 -7.77 33.35
C LEU A 16 -5.74 -9.22 33.02
N SER A 17 -4.74 -10.00 32.67
CA SER A 17 -4.89 -11.45 32.47
C SER A 17 -5.29 -12.16 33.75
N ALA A 18 -6.10 -13.20 33.61
CA ALA A 18 -6.43 -14.12 34.72
C ALA A 18 -5.18 -14.77 35.32
N ASP A 19 -4.10 -14.90 34.57
CA ASP A 19 -2.81 -15.42 35.05
C ASP A 19 -2.19 -14.57 36.16
N LEU A 20 -2.66 -13.32 36.30
CA LEU A 20 -2.19 -12.37 37.30
C LEU A 20 -3.09 -12.31 38.54
N PHE A 21 -4.16 -13.07 38.59
CA PHE A 21 -5.08 -13.01 39.74
C PHE A 21 -4.40 -13.41 41.03
N GLY A 22 -4.55 -12.56 42.06
CA GLY A 22 -3.89 -12.73 43.34
C GLY A 22 -2.44 -12.23 43.40
N ARG A 23 -1.84 -11.75 42.32
CA ARG A 23 -0.49 -11.23 42.26
C ARG A 23 -0.41 -9.79 42.80
N VAL A 24 -0.70 -9.63 44.09
CA VAL A 24 -0.66 -8.33 44.80
C VAL A 24 0.76 -7.75 44.93
N ASP A 25 1.80 -8.56 44.68
CA ASP A 25 3.20 -8.17 44.60
C ASP A 25 3.52 -7.31 43.36
N ILE A 26 2.70 -7.36 42.31
CA ILE A 26 2.87 -6.56 41.10
C ILE A 26 2.18 -5.20 41.27
N THR A 27 2.96 -4.12 41.22
CA THR A 27 2.46 -2.74 41.41
C THR A 27 1.30 -2.40 40.46
N LYS A 28 1.35 -2.88 39.23
CA LYS A 28 0.29 -2.67 38.22
C LYS A 28 -1.01 -3.39 38.56
N TYR A 29 -1.00 -4.41 39.45
CA TYR A 29 -2.20 -5.19 39.80
C TYR A 29 -3.29 -4.33 40.44
N ALA A 30 -2.88 -3.43 41.37
CA ALA A 30 -3.83 -2.52 42.03
C ALA A 30 -4.51 -1.53 41.04
N ASN A 31 -3.88 -1.24 39.91
CA ASN A 31 -4.31 -0.29 38.91
C ASN A 31 -4.98 -0.93 37.68
N GLY A 32 -5.25 -2.23 37.72
CA GLY A 32 -5.91 -2.97 36.65
C GLY A 32 -7.32 -3.44 36.99
N ALA A 33 -7.99 -4.01 36.01
CA ALA A 33 -9.30 -4.66 36.18
C ALA A 33 -9.32 -6.03 35.50
N GLU A 34 -10.23 -6.90 35.91
CA GLU A 34 -10.49 -8.18 35.25
C GLU A 34 -11.04 -7.99 33.83
N THR A 35 -11.95 -7.02 33.67
CA THR A 35 -12.61 -6.71 32.39
C THR A 35 -12.86 -5.21 32.30
N ILE A 36 -12.48 -4.62 31.17
CA ILE A 36 -12.82 -3.25 30.79
C ILE A 36 -13.46 -3.30 29.40
N GLU A 37 -14.79 -3.22 29.36
CA GLU A 37 -15.58 -3.35 28.14
C GLU A 37 -16.34 -2.07 27.83
N ASN A 38 -16.17 -1.52 26.62
CA ASN A 38 -16.78 -0.26 26.16
C ASN A 38 -16.38 1.00 26.95
N PHE A 39 -15.24 0.93 27.65
CA PHE A 39 -14.62 2.09 28.29
C PHE A 39 -13.23 2.34 27.71
N ILE A 40 -12.83 3.59 27.71
CA ILE A 40 -11.46 4.04 27.38
C ILE A 40 -10.79 4.42 28.69
N VAL A 41 -9.61 3.88 28.93
CA VAL A 41 -8.79 4.24 30.08
C VAL A 41 -8.13 5.60 29.79
N GLN A 42 -8.24 6.53 30.74
CA GLN A 42 -7.62 7.82 30.62
C GLN A 42 -6.20 7.79 31.21
N PRO A 43 -5.22 8.50 30.63
CA PRO A 43 -3.84 8.48 31.10
C PRO A 43 -3.68 8.88 32.58
N HIS A 44 -4.54 9.76 33.08
CA HIS A 44 -4.52 10.24 34.46
C HIS A 44 -5.24 9.30 35.47
N GLY A 45 -5.64 8.10 35.05
CA GLY A 45 -6.15 7.06 35.94
C GLY A 45 -7.65 6.76 35.84
N GLY A 46 -8.46 7.68 35.41
CA GLY A 46 -9.89 7.49 35.24
C GLY A 46 -10.26 6.59 34.06
N ILE A 47 -11.52 6.18 33.98
CA ILE A 47 -12.09 5.56 32.79
C ILE A 47 -13.30 6.36 32.32
N SER A 48 -13.47 6.50 31.02
CA SER A 48 -14.62 7.12 30.41
C SER A 48 -15.34 6.15 29.48
N ARG A 49 -16.67 6.25 29.42
CA ARG A 49 -17.44 5.45 28.46
C ARG A 49 -16.99 5.79 27.04
N ARG A 50 -16.78 4.78 26.21
CA ARG A 50 -16.49 4.97 24.79
C ARG A 50 -17.62 5.79 24.15
N PRO A 51 -17.33 6.83 23.35
CA PRO A 51 -18.32 7.54 22.57
C PRO A 51 -19.15 6.58 21.69
N GLY A 52 -20.39 6.95 21.39
CA GLY A 52 -21.22 6.20 20.46
C GLY A 52 -20.61 6.16 19.05
N THR A 53 -21.02 5.16 18.29
CA THR A 53 -20.67 5.06 16.85
C THR A 53 -21.78 5.64 15.99
N ARG A 54 -21.41 6.30 14.89
CA ARG A 54 -22.34 6.77 13.88
C ARG A 54 -22.29 5.82 12.69
N PHE A 55 -23.45 5.32 12.28
CA PHE A 55 -23.59 4.62 11.03
C PHE A 55 -23.43 5.60 9.87
N VAL A 56 -22.59 5.28 8.90
CA VAL A 56 -22.39 6.06 7.68
C VAL A 56 -23.07 5.37 6.51
N LYS A 57 -22.68 4.14 6.24
CA LYS A 57 -23.20 3.34 5.14
C LYS A 57 -22.79 1.87 5.27
N GLU A 58 -23.60 0.97 4.73
CA GLU A 58 -23.20 -0.41 4.51
C GLU A 58 -22.15 -0.53 3.39
N VAL A 59 -21.27 -1.52 3.53
CA VAL A 59 -20.35 -1.94 2.47
C VAL A 59 -21.13 -2.50 1.27
N LYS A 60 -20.49 -2.59 0.10
CA LYS A 60 -21.16 -3.07 -1.13
C LYS A 60 -21.75 -4.48 -1.00
N SER A 61 -21.14 -5.34 -0.17
CA SER A 61 -21.61 -6.68 0.14
C SER A 61 -21.26 -7.03 1.59
N SER A 62 -22.25 -7.16 2.44
CA SER A 62 -22.06 -7.52 3.86
C SER A 62 -21.58 -8.96 4.08
N SER A 63 -21.58 -9.81 3.05
CA SER A 63 -21.02 -11.17 3.11
C SER A 63 -19.49 -11.21 2.94
N ALA A 64 -18.86 -10.10 2.54
CA ALA A 64 -17.43 -10.01 2.27
C ALA A 64 -16.76 -8.99 3.20
N LYS A 65 -15.57 -9.34 3.71
CA LYS A 65 -14.75 -8.40 4.48
C LYS A 65 -14.27 -7.26 3.60
N THR A 66 -14.16 -6.08 4.18
CA THR A 66 -13.55 -4.90 3.56
C THR A 66 -12.44 -4.39 4.46
N ARG A 67 -11.54 -3.60 3.89
CA ARG A 67 -10.47 -2.93 4.63
C ARG A 67 -10.57 -1.43 4.43
N LEU A 68 -10.38 -0.67 5.50
CA LEU A 68 -10.35 0.78 5.47
C LEU A 68 -8.90 1.25 5.47
N ILE A 69 -8.54 2.13 4.53
CA ILE A 69 -7.22 2.75 4.43
C ILE A 69 -7.39 4.26 4.50
N PRO A 70 -6.66 4.97 5.39
CA PRO A 70 -6.70 6.43 5.44
C PRO A 70 -5.97 7.03 4.24
N PHE A 71 -6.43 8.20 3.80
CA PHE A 71 -5.77 9.01 2.79
C PHE A 71 -5.89 10.48 3.20
N GLU A 72 -4.77 11.09 3.51
CA GLU A 72 -4.70 12.47 3.99
C GLU A 72 -4.15 13.39 2.90
N PHE A 73 -5.06 14.12 2.24
CA PHE A 73 -4.66 15.11 1.24
C PHE A 73 -4.16 16.41 1.88
N SER A 74 -4.82 16.84 2.94
CA SER A 74 -4.44 18.04 3.72
C SER A 74 -5.00 17.94 5.13
N THR A 75 -4.61 18.86 5.99
CA THR A 75 -5.12 18.96 7.37
C THR A 75 -6.65 19.13 7.47
N THR A 76 -7.30 19.53 6.39
CA THR A 76 -8.77 19.75 6.32
C THR A 76 -9.47 18.78 5.37
N GLN A 77 -8.73 17.98 4.60
CA GLN A 77 -9.29 17.04 3.64
C GLN A 77 -8.67 15.65 3.81
N ALA A 78 -9.36 14.81 4.53
CA ALA A 78 -9.03 13.42 4.68
C ALA A 78 -10.13 12.54 4.06
N TYR A 79 -9.72 11.40 3.53
CA TYR A 79 -10.61 10.37 3.01
C TYR A 79 -10.41 9.09 3.81
N CYS A 80 -11.48 8.33 3.94
CA CYS A 80 -11.42 6.93 4.31
C CYS A 80 -11.71 6.12 3.04
N ILE A 81 -10.77 5.29 2.64
CA ILE A 81 -10.87 4.46 1.43
C ILE A 81 -11.29 3.07 1.85
N GLU A 82 -12.44 2.60 1.34
CA GLU A 82 -12.92 1.23 1.51
C GLU A 82 -12.43 0.37 0.36
N PHE A 83 -11.50 -0.54 0.63
CA PHE A 83 -11.13 -1.63 -0.27
C PHE A 83 -12.05 -2.82 -0.02
N GLY A 84 -12.75 -3.26 -1.04
CA GLY A 84 -13.60 -4.44 -1.02
C GLY A 84 -13.27 -5.39 -2.17
N ASN A 85 -14.07 -6.45 -2.32
CA ASN A 85 -13.86 -7.46 -3.35
C ASN A 85 -13.95 -6.85 -4.76
N LEU A 86 -12.81 -6.66 -5.42
CA LEU A 86 -12.67 -6.10 -6.76
C LEU A 86 -13.14 -4.64 -6.90
N TYR A 87 -13.21 -3.88 -5.82
CA TYR A 87 -13.61 -2.47 -5.86
C TYR A 87 -12.95 -1.62 -4.77
N VAL A 88 -12.98 -0.29 -4.99
CA VAL A 88 -12.64 0.74 -4.00
C VAL A 88 -13.75 1.79 -3.96
N ARG A 89 -14.14 2.23 -2.77
CA ARG A 89 -15.06 3.33 -2.48
C ARG A 89 -14.41 4.37 -1.57
N PHE A 90 -14.94 5.56 -1.60
CA PHE A 90 -14.34 6.70 -0.93
C PHE A 90 -15.36 7.39 -0.03
N TYR A 91 -14.93 7.71 1.17
CA TYR A 91 -15.72 8.42 2.17
C TYR A 91 -15.03 9.72 2.56
N LYS A 92 -15.82 10.78 2.72
CA LYS A 92 -15.36 12.07 3.19
C LYS A 92 -16.49 12.74 3.99
N ASP A 93 -16.16 13.51 5.02
CA ASP A 93 -17.11 14.32 5.80
C ASP A 93 -18.31 13.50 6.32
N ASN A 94 -18.06 12.27 6.78
CA ASN A 94 -19.06 11.31 7.26
C ASN A 94 -20.09 10.87 6.20
N GLY A 95 -19.76 10.93 4.92
CA GLY A 95 -20.59 10.46 3.80
C GLY A 95 -19.78 9.70 2.76
N ILE A 96 -20.46 8.85 1.98
CA ILE A 96 -19.87 8.23 0.81
C ILE A 96 -19.85 9.23 -0.35
N ILE A 97 -18.83 9.15 -1.19
CA ILE A 97 -18.73 10.02 -2.37
C ILE A 97 -19.68 9.52 -3.46
N LEU A 98 -20.47 10.44 -3.98
CA LEU A 98 -21.43 10.22 -5.06
C LEU A 98 -20.97 10.90 -6.34
N GLU A 99 -21.32 10.32 -7.48
CA GLU A 99 -21.17 10.97 -8.78
C GLU A 99 -22.18 12.13 -8.96
N ALA A 100 -22.11 12.81 -10.08
CA ALA A 100 -23.03 13.88 -10.40
C ALA A 100 -24.50 13.39 -10.42
N ASN A 101 -25.39 14.24 -9.92
CA ASN A 101 -26.82 13.96 -9.89
C ASN A 101 -27.42 13.88 -11.31
N VAL A 102 -28.27 12.89 -11.52
CA VAL A 102 -29.18 12.81 -12.68
C VAL A 102 -30.60 13.10 -12.20
N ASN A 103 -31.36 13.89 -12.96
CA ASN A 103 -32.73 14.24 -12.60
C ASN A 103 -33.67 13.06 -12.79
N ILE A 104 -34.51 12.80 -11.80
CA ILE A 104 -35.62 11.87 -11.90
C ILE A 104 -36.83 12.56 -12.53
N THR A 105 -37.45 11.93 -13.53
CA THR A 105 -38.63 12.43 -14.23
C THR A 105 -39.87 11.56 -14.00
N GLY A 106 -39.71 10.41 -13.34
CA GLY A 106 -40.80 9.51 -13.00
C GLY A 106 -40.39 8.40 -12.05
N ALA A 107 -41.34 7.92 -11.26
CA ALA A 107 -41.23 6.68 -10.48
C ALA A 107 -42.58 5.99 -10.38
N THR A 108 -42.62 4.65 -10.52
CA THR A 108 -43.84 3.87 -10.50
C THR A 108 -44.21 3.42 -9.11
N ALA A 109 -45.49 3.48 -8.76
CA ALA A 109 -46.04 2.83 -7.55
C ALA A 109 -46.37 1.36 -7.90
N ALA A 110 -45.33 0.52 -7.96
CA ALA A 110 -45.44 -0.87 -8.43
C ALA A 110 -44.41 -1.77 -7.72
N ASN A 111 -44.44 -3.06 -8.00
CA ASN A 111 -43.43 -4.04 -7.58
C ASN A 111 -42.89 -4.76 -8.85
N PRO A 112 -41.64 -4.49 -9.28
CA PRO A 112 -40.65 -3.56 -8.68
C PRO A 112 -40.99 -2.09 -8.94
N CYS A 113 -40.38 -1.21 -8.11
CA CYS A 113 -40.37 0.23 -8.37
C CYS A 113 -39.46 0.52 -9.58
N VAL A 114 -39.98 1.17 -10.61
CA VAL A 114 -39.23 1.61 -11.79
C VAL A 114 -39.02 3.12 -11.71
N VAL A 115 -37.77 3.56 -11.78
CA VAL A 115 -37.41 4.99 -11.84
C VAL A 115 -37.06 5.37 -13.27
N THR A 116 -37.55 6.54 -13.69
CA THR A 116 -37.19 7.16 -14.96
C THR A 116 -36.22 8.30 -14.76
N ALA A 117 -35.02 8.18 -15.33
CA ALA A 117 -33.95 9.18 -15.31
C ALA A 117 -33.24 9.15 -16.67
N GLY A 118 -33.38 10.20 -17.45
CA GLY A 118 -32.90 10.22 -18.84
C GLY A 118 -31.38 10.13 -18.96
N SER A 119 -30.90 9.25 -19.84
CA SER A 119 -29.46 9.08 -20.15
C SER A 119 -28.58 8.89 -18.91
N HIS A 120 -29.05 8.15 -17.94
CA HIS A 120 -28.39 8.01 -16.63
C HIS A 120 -27.00 7.32 -16.66
N GLY A 121 -26.69 6.52 -17.68
CA GLY A 121 -25.38 5.86 -17.85
C GLY A 121 -25.05 4.79 -16.81
N TYR A 122 -26.02 4.36 -16.00
CA TYR A 122 -25.81 3.35 -14.95
C TYR A 122 -25.83 1.92 -15.49
N SER A 123 -25.29 1.00 -14.71
CA SER A 123 -25.25 -0.44 -15.00
C SER A 123 -26.03 -1.24 -13.94
N ASN A 124 -26.50 -2.45 -14.30
CA ASN A 124 -27.08 -3.36 -13.32
C ASN A 124 -26.06 -3.66 -12.21
N GLY A 125 -26.50 -3.61 -10.96
CA GLY A 125 -25.66 -3.78 -9.77
C GLY A 125 -25.01 -2.48 -9.27
N ASP A 126 -25.13 -1.36 -10.01
CA ASP A 126 -24.72 -0.05 -9.49
C ASP A 126 -25.58 0.31 -8.29
N GLU A 127 -24.96 0.93 -7.31
CA GLU A 127 -25.65 1.45 -6.14
C GLU A 127 -25.85 2.95 -6.27
N VAL A 128 -27.09 3.40 -6.04
CA VAL A 128 -27.50 4.79 -6.23
C VAL A 128 -28.18 5.33 -4.98
N TYR A 129 -28.04 6.63 -4.78
CA TYR A 129 -28.72 7.39 -3.74
C TYR A 129 -29.81 8.24 -4.35
N ILE A 130 -31.02 8.22 -3.79
CA ILE A 130 -32.18 8.99 -4.27
C ILE A 130 -32.51 10.07 -3.24
N ALA A 131 -32.76 11.29 -3.73
CA ALA A 131 -33.11 12.43 -2.91
C ALA A 131 -34.08 13.39 -3.61
N SER A 132 -34.79 14.20 -2.83
CA SER A 132 -35.61 15.33 -3.29
C SER A 132 -36.78 14.94 -4.23
N VAL A 133 -37.21 13.69 -4.19
CA VAL A 133 -38.46 13.26 -4.88
C VAL A 133 -39.64 13.87 -4.19
N VAL A 134 -40.58 14.43 -4.95
CA VAL A 134 -41.85 14.98 -4.46
C VAL A 134 -42.97 14.01 -4.76
N GLY A 135 -43.86 13.79 -3.80
CA GLY A 135 -44.90 12.78 -3.84
C GLY A 135 -44.41 11.48 -3.24
N MET A 136 -43.62 10.69 -3.95
CA MET A 136 -43.05 9.41 -3.50
C MET A 136 -41.82 9.64 -2.60
N THR A 137 -42.03 10.33 -1.49
CA THR A 137 -40.94 10.73 -0.56
C THR A 137 -40.31 9.55 0.17
N GLU A 138 -40.93 8.39 0.17
CA GLU A 138 -40.43 7.15 0.75
C GLU A 138 -39.14 6.65 0.10
N LEU A 139 -38.84 7.12 -1.13
CA LEU A 139 -37.57 6.85 -1.82
C LEU A 139 -36.41 7.72 -1.32
N ASN A 140 -36.70 8.87 -0.71
CA ASN A 140 -35.68 9.84 -0.36
C ASN A 140 -34.77 9.40 0.77
N GLY A 141 -33.48 9.78 0.69
CA GLY A 141 -32.51 9.55 1.74
C GLY A 141 -32.02 8.11 1.83
N LYS A 142 -32.26 7.30 0.79
CA LYS A 142 -31.92 5.88 0.80
C LYS A 142 -31.05 5.48 -0.38
N TYR A 143 -30.32 4.38 -0.18
CA TYR A 143 -29.51 3.73 -1.20
C TYR A 143 -30.26 2.52 -1.77
N TYR A 144 -30.11 2.31 -3.08
CA TYR A 144 -30.74 1.22 -3.81
C TYR A 144 -29.75 0.63 -4.80
N LYS A 145 -29.88 -0.64 -5.14
CA LYS A 145 -29.21 -1.24 -6.31
C LYS A 145 -30.11 -1.14 -7.55
N ILE A 146 -29.46 -1.05 -8.68
CA ILE A 146 -30.10 -0.98 -10.00
C ILE A 146 -30.21 -2.36 -10.63
N LYS A 147 -31.39 -2.67 -11.16
CA LYS A 147 -31.67 -3.88 -11.93
C LYS A 147 -32.47 -3.54 -13.20
N ASN A 148 -32.37 -4.40 -14.20
CA ASN A 148 -33.11 -4.30 -15.45
C ASN A 148 -33.07 -2.91 -16.10
N LYS A 149 -31.88 -2.32 -16.14
CA LYS A 149 -31.65 -0.98 -16.68
C LYS A 149 -31.91 -0.92 -18.16
N THR A 150 -32.51 0.20 -18.61
CA THR A 150 -32.52 0.66 -20.00
C THR A 150 -31.66 1.91 -20.13
N THR A 151 -31.77 2.65 -21.24
CA THR A 151 -31.08 3.95 -21.38
C THR A 151 -31.65 5.00 -20.43
N ASN A 152 -32.95 4.94 -20.12
CA ASN A 152 -33.66 5.98 -19.38
C ASN A 152 -34.41 5.50 -18.14
N THR A 153 -34.45 4.19 -17.87
CA THR A 153 -35.19 3.61 -16.74
C THR A 153 -34.38 2.50 -16.07
N PHE A 154 -34.67 2.26 -14.81
CA PHE A 154 -34.13 1.14 -14.05
C PHE A 154 -35.10 0.74 -12.94
N GLU A 155 -35.05 -0.52 -12.54
CA GLU A 155 -35.72 -1.06 -11.36
C GLU A 155 -34.86 -0.87 -10.12
N LEU A 156 -35.52 -0.69 -8.98
CA LEU A 156 -34.86 -0.60 -7.67
C LEU A 156 -34.95 -1.92 -6.91
N THR A 157 -33.82 -2.31 -6.34
CA THR A 157 -33.73 -3.36 -5.31
C THR A 157 -33.07 -2.80 -4.05
N ASP A 158 -33.21 -3.49 -2.94
CA ASP A 158 -32.35 -3.28 -1.78
C ASP A 158 -30.94 -3.87 -2.02
N ILE A 159 -30.07 -3.78 -0.99
CA ILE A 159 -28.69 -4.27 -1.10
C ILE A 159 -28.62 -5.80 -1.29
N ASP A 160 -29.62 -6.54 -0.84
CA ASP A 160 -29.75 -8.00 -0.94
C ASP A 160 -30.48 -8.46 -2.21
N ASP A 161 -30.63 -7.56 -3.19
CA ASP A 161 -31.26 -7.79 -4.49
C ASP A 161 -32.79 -8.06 -4.43
N THR A 162 -33.45 -7.75 -3.31
CA THR A 162 -34.90 -7.83 -3.17
C THR A 162 -35.56 -6.62 -3.82
N ASN A 163 -36.56 -6.83 -4.68
CA ASN A 163 -37.26 -5.76 -5.37
C ASN A 163 -37.92 -4.79 -4.37
N ILE A 164 -37.77 -3.50 -4.61
CA ILE A 164 -38.50 -2.47 -3.87
C ILE A 164 -39.95 -2.47 -4.30
N ASN A 165 -40.82 -2.85 -3.38
CA ASN A 165 -42.25 -2.78 -3.59
C ASN A 165 -42.78 -1.40 -3.20
N SER A 166 -43.05 -0.56 -4.18
CA SER A 166 -43.58 0.80 -4.02
C SER A 166 -45.10 0.91 -4.25
N SER A 167 -45.82 -0.20 -4.38
CA SER A 167 -47.27 -0.17 -4.62
C SER A 167 -48.08 0.54 -3.53
N GLY A 168 -47.58 0.59 -2.31
CA GLY A 168 -48.17 1.33 -1.17
C GLY A 168 -47.56 2.72 -0.93
N PHE A 169 -46.63 3.18 -1.76
CA PHE A 169 -46.00 4.50 -1.60
C PHE A 169 -46.91 5.60 -2.16
N THR A 170 -46.68 6.82 -1.71
CA THR A 170 -47.34 8.00 -2.28
C THR A 170 -46.93 8.12 -3.75
N ALA A 171 -47.91 8.48 -4.61
CA ALA A 171 -47.66 8.63 -6.05
C ALA A 171 -46.56 9.69 -6.32
N TYR A 172 -45.65 9.38 -7.24
CA TYR A 172 -44.67 10.36 -7.71
C TYR A 172 -45.38 11.56 -8.33
N SER A 173 -44.97 12.78 -7.97
CA SER A 173 -45.53 13.99 -8.55
C SER A 173 -44.51 14.79 -9.38
N SER A 174 -43.31 15.01 -8.88
CA SER A 174 -42.26 15.73 -9.59
C SER A 174 -40.88 15.64 -8.90
N GLY A 175 -39.87 16.11 -9.59
CA GLY A 175 -38.52 16.34 -9.05
C GLY A 175 -37.78 15.08 -8.63
N GLY A 176 -36.76 15.25 -7.88
CA GLY A 176 -35.88 14.18 -7.42
C GLY A 176 -34.58 14.09 -8.22
N THR A 177 -33.57 13.60 -7.55
CA THR A 177 -32.25 13.30 -8.12
C THR A 177 -31.82 11.89 -7.72
N VAL A 178 -31.06 11.27 -8.61
CA VAL A 178 -30.37 10.02 -8.36
C VAL A 178 -28.88 10.18 -8.66
N ALA A 179 -28.02 9.70 -7.78
CA ALA A 179 -26.58 9.75 -7.93
C ALA A 179 -25.97 8.38 -7.66
N ARG A 180 -25.07 7.93 -8.52
CA ARG A 180 -24.36 6.66 -8.33
C ARG A 180 -23.27 6.82 -7.26
N VAL A 181 -23.09 5.78 -6.46
CA VAL A 181 -21.95 5.69 -5.54
C VAL A 181 -20.66 5.58 -6.36
N TYR A 182 -19.76 6.53 -6.15
CA TYR A 182 -18.50 6.55 -6.89
C TYR A 182 -17.64 5.34 -6.49
N THR A 183 -17.28 4.54 -7.47
CA THR A 183 -16.58 3.27 -7.27
C THR A 183 -15.50 3.09 -8.33
N VAL A 184 -14.28 2.72 -7.90
CA VAL A 184 -13.18 2.34 -8.79
C VAL A 184 -13.02 0.83 -8.74
N THR A 185 -12.84 0.18 -9.88
CA THR A 185 -12.57 -1.27 -9.95
C THR A 185 -11.13 -1.57 -9.60
N THR A 186 -10.91 -2.74 -8.95
CA THR A 186 -9.57 -3.23 -8.63
C THR A 186 -9.43 -4.69 -9.04
N THR A 187 -8.21 -5.22 -8.91
CA THR A 187 -7.91 -6.64 -9.08
C THR A 187 -7.81 -7.39 -7.76
N TYR A 188 -7.88 -6.68 -6.61
CA TYR A 188 -7.74 -7.29 -5.28
C TYR A 188 -9.04 -7.99 -4.89
N GLU A 189 -8.92 -9.25 -4.51
CA GLU A 189 -10.02 -10.04 -3.94
C GLU A 189 -10.09 -9.87 -2.41
N THR A 190 -11.17 -10.34 -1.80
CA THR A 190 -11.38 -10.26 -0.34
C THR A 190 -10.21 -10.84 0.47
N ALA A 191 -9.58 -11.90 -0.04
CA ALA A 191 -8.46 -12.57 0.64
C ALA A 191 -7.19 -11.72 0.69
N ASP A 192 -7.02 -10.82 -0.28
CA ASP A 192 -5.80 -10.03 -0.48
C ASP A 192 -5.78 -8.74 0.34
N LEU A 193 -6.94 -8.24 0.75
CA LEU A 193 -7.12 -6.88 1.24
C LEU A 193 -6.22 -6.53 2.43
N PHE A 194 -5.98 -7.47 3.34
CA PHE A 194 -5.19 -7.23 4.54
C PHE A 194 -3.69 -7.42 4.34
N ASP A 195 -3.27 -7.95 3.19
CA ASP A 195 -1.85 -8.05 2.79
C ASP A 195 -1.38 -6.84 1.95
N ILE A 196 -2.30 -5.94 1.57
CA ILE A 196 -1.94 -4.68 0.90
C ILE A 196 -1.13 -3.82 1.86
N GLN A 197 0.10 -3.48 1.50
CA GLN A 197 0.91 -2.44 2.14
C GLN A 197 0.80 -1.16 1.32
N TYR A 198 0.87 -0.01 1.98
CA TYR A 198 0.71 1.26 1.29
C TYR A 198 1.62 2.35 1.85
N ALA A 199 1.97 3.29 0.96
CA ALA A 199 2.68 4.52 1.32
C ALA A 199 2.11 5.67 0.49
N GLN A 200 1.87 6.81 1.12
CA GLN A 200 1.28 7.98 0.46
C GLN A 200 2.33 9.07 0.22
N SER A 201 2.26 9.68 -0.96
CA SER A 201 2.95 10.92 -1.29
C SER A 201 1.97 11.86 -1.99
N ALA A 202 1.64 12.99 -1.36
CA ALA A 202 0.66 13.96 -1.86
C ALA A 202 -0.65 13.27 -2.30
N ASP A 203 -1.02 13.37 -3.59
CA ASP A 203 -2.24 12.83 -4.18
C ASP A 203 -2.13 11.37 -4.66
N ILE A 204 -1.04 10.69 -4.34
CA ILE A 204 -0.77 9.33 -4.80
C ILE A 204 -0.59 8.39 -3.62
N LEU A 205 -1.33 7.28 -3.62
CA LEU A 205 -1.16 6.16 -2.72
C LEU A 205 -0.50 5.01 -3.49
N TYR A 206 0.74 4.70 -3.15
CA TYR A 206 1.47 3.55 -3.69
C TYR A 206 1.09 2.30 -2.93
N LEU A 207 0.78 1.23 -3.65
CA LEU A 207 0.30 -0.04 -3.13
C LEU A 207 1.25 -1.16 -3.50
N ALA A 208 1.61 -1.97 -2.51
CA ALA A 208 2.38 -3.19 -2.68
C ALA A 208 1.58 -4.40 -2.18
N HIS A 209 1.65 -5.50 -2.92
CA HIS A 209 1.05 -6.78 -2.56
C HIS A 209 1.86 -7.92 -3.18
N PRO A 210 2.19 -9.00 -2.46
CA PRO A 210 3.10 -10.06 -2.96
C PRO A 210 2.61 -10.81 -4.21
N SER A 211 1.30 -10.77 -4.49
CA SER A 211 0.69 -11.47 -5.64
C SER A 211 0.29 -10.56 -6.81
N TYR A 212 0.47 -9.25 -6.70
CA TYR A 212 0.06 -8.30 -7.74
C TYR A 212 1.17 -7.28 -8.03
N PRO A 213 1.29 -6.82 -9.30
CA PRO A 213 2.19 -5.73 -9.63
C PRO A 213 1.97 -4.51 -8.72
N PRO A 214 3.03 -3.80 -8.33
CA PRO A 214 2.89 -2.54 -7.61
C PRO A 214 1.97 -1.57 -8.34
N LYS A 215 1.03 -0.95 -7.62
CA LYS A 215 0.03 -0.04 -8.18
C LYS A 215 0.08 1.31 -7.50
N LYS A 216 -0.45 2.32 -8.20
CA LYS A 216 -0.68 3.65 -7.66
C LYS A 216 -2.14 4.04 -7.82
N LEU A 217 -2.74 4.50 -6.72
CA LEU A 217 -4.07 5.10 -6.69
C LEU A 217 -3.88 6.62 -6.65
N THR A 218 -4.16 7.26 -7.77
CA THR A 218 -3.96 8.70 -7.95
C THR A 218 -5.29 9.44 -7.87
N ARG A 219 -5.33 10.49 -7.07
CA ARG A 219 -6.48 11.36 -6.91
C ARG A 219 -6.26 12.66 -7.71
N THR A 220 -7.22 13.04 -8.52
CA THR A 220 -7.24 14.36 -9.19
C THR A 220 -8.44 15.22 -8.75
N ALA A 221 -9.54 14.60 -8.30
CA ALA A 221 -10.71 15.27 -7.73
C ALA A 221 -11.48 14.32 -6.78
N HIS A 222 -12.56 14.80 -6.15
CA HIS A 222 -13.38 13.96 -5.27
C HIS A 222 -13.94 12.71 -5.98
N THR A 223 -14.34 12.86 -7.22
CA THR A 223 -14.91 11.80 -8.08
C THR A 223 -13.97 11.45 -9.24
N SER A 224 -12.68 11.63 -9.05
CA SER A 224 -11.66 11.33 -10.07
C SER A 224 -10.46 10.68 -9.44
N TRP A 225 -10.50 9.37 -9.37
CA TRP A 225 -9.44 8.51 -8.87
C TRP A 225 -9.11 7.45 -9.92
N THR A 226 -7.84 7.19 -10.12
CA THR A 226 -7.36 6.16 -11.05
C THR A 226 -6.43 5.21 -10.34
N LEU A 227 -6.67 3.91 -10.51
CA LEU A 227 -5.77 2.85 -10.06
C LEU A 227 -5.04 2.29 -11.28
N THR A 228 -3.72 2.48 -11.33
CA THR A 228 -2.86 1.99 -12.41
C THR A 228 -1.70 1.18 -11.84
N GLU A 229 -1.14 0.29 -12.63
CA GLU A 229 0.16 -0.29 -12.35
C GLU A 229 1.23 0.80 -12.46
N ILE A 230 2.30 0.66 -11.68
CA ILE A 230 3.43 1.57 -11.78
C ILE A 230 4.19 1.23 -13.05
N ASP A 231 4.35 2.22 -13.91
CA ASP A 231 5.19 2.11 -15.11
C ASP A 231 6.62 2.53 -14.72
N PHE A 232 7.42 1.54 -14.32
CA PHE A 232 8.79 1.80 -13.95
C PHE A 232 9.61 2.21 -15.18
N GLN A 233 10.25 3.36 -15.10
CA GLN A 233 11.07 3.91 -16.19
C GLN A 233 12.24 2.97 -16.52
N ASP A 234 12.92 2.44 -15.49
CA ASP A 234 13.98 1.45 -15.61
C ASP A 234 14.14 0.67 -14.29
N GLY A 235 14.28 -0.64 -14.35
CA GLY A 235 14.39 -1.51 -13.19
C GLY A 235 13.07 -1.66 -12.40
N PRO A 236 13.12 -2.07 -11.11
CA PRO A 236 14.30 -2.63 -10.46
C PRO A 236 14.71 -3.98 -11.04
N TYR A 237 15.98 -4.30 -10.91
CA TYR A 237 16.56 -5.53 -11.47
C TYR A 237 17.06 -6.49 -10.39
N GLN A 238 17.14 -7.77 -10.76
CA GLN A 238 17.94 -8.77 -10.09
C GLN A 238 19.44 -8.52 -10.38
N ASP A 239 20.31 -9.29 -9.74
CA ASP A 239 21.76 -9.20 -9.96
C ASP A 239 22.11 -9.41 -11.44
N GLU A 240 23.22 -8.77 -11.87
CA GLU A 240 23.76 -8.94 -13.21
C GLU A 240 24.15 -10.41 -13.45
N ASN A 241 23.89 -10.91 -14.65
CA ASN A 241 24.27 -12.25 -15.06
C ASN A 241 25.77 -12.50 -14.90
N ILE A 242 26.11 -13.58 -14.23
CA ILE A 242 27.48 -14.06 -14.03
C ILE A 242 27.79 -15.35 -14.83
N THR A 243 26.83 -15.81 -15.63
CA THR A 243 26.99 -17.03 -16.46
C THR A 243 27.52 -16.67 -17.85
N THR A 244 27.83 -17.71 -18.64
CA THR A 244 28.24 -17.53 -20.05
C THR A 244 27.04 -17.36 -21.00
N THR A 245 25.81 -17.37 -20.50
CA THR A 245 24.62 -17.17 -21.32
C THR A 245 24.58 -15.75 -21.85
N THR A 246 24.42 -15.61 -23.16
CA THR A 246 24.26 -14.32 -23.82
C THR A 246 22.82 -14.06 -24.20
N LEU A 247 22.42 -12.78 -24.18
CA LEU A 247 21.17 -12.30 -24.77
C LEU A 247 21.46 -11.53 -26.05
N THR A 248 20.68 -11.79 -27.10
CA THR A 248 20.81 -11.17 -28.41
C THR A 248 19.50 -10.51 -28.79
N PRO A 249 19.39 -9.18 -28.83
CA PRO A 249 18.22 -8.50 -29.34
C PRO A 249 18.18 -8.50 -30.87
N SER A 250 17.00 -8.67 -31.47
CA SER A 250 16.80 -8.64 -32.93
C SER A 250 16.83 -7.24 -33.54
N ALA A 251 16.71 -6.20 -32.70
CA ALA A 251 16.76 -4.79 -33.08
C ALA A 251 17.19 -3.93 -31.89
N THR A 252 17.61 -2.69 -32.15
CA THR A 252 17.97 -1.76 -31.08
C THR A 252 16.78 -0.96 -30.53
N SER A 253 15.64 -0.93 -31.25
CA SER A 253 14.45 -0.18 -30.86
C SER A 253 13.18 -0.79 -31.43
N GLY A 254 12.02 -0.36 -30.90
CA GLY A 254 10.68 -0.67 -31.40
C GLY A 254 9.99 -1.79 -30.65
N SER A 255 8.72 -2.04 -31.01
CA SER A 255 7.87 -3.08 -30.45
C SER A 255 7.90 -4.38 -31.27
N SER A 256 7.41 -5.47 -30.66
CA SER A 256 7.36 -6.81 -31.27
C SER A 256 8.73 -7.30 -31.76
N LYS A 257 9.78 -6.96 -31.02
CA LYS A 257 11.14 -7.45 -31.26
C LYS A 257 11.40 -8.71 -30.44
N THR A 258 12.42 -9.48 -30.80
CA THR A 258 12.79 -10.67 -30.03
C THR A 258 14.11 -10.47 -29.30
N ILE A 259 14.20 -11.08 -28.12
CA ILE A 259 15.47 -11.33 -27.43
C ILE A 259 15.66 -12.85 -27.39
N THR A 260 16.83 -13.29 -27.86
CA THR A 260 17.22 -14.70 -27.91
C THR A 260 18.36 -14.97 -26.94
N ALA A 261 18.17 -15.92 -26.04
CA ALA A 261 19.21 -16.41 -25.14
C ALA A 261 19.98 -17.56 -25.78
N SER A 262 21.31 -17.61 -25.59
CA SER A 262 22.15 -18.73 -26.07
C SER A 262 21.94 -20.03 -25.29
N ALA A 263 21.48 -19.94 -24.04
CA ALA A 263 21.16 -21.06 -23.16
C ALA A 263 20.10 -20.63 -22.14
N THR A 264 19.60 -21.56 -21.33
CA THR A 264 18.68 -21.26 -20.22
C THR A 264 19.41 -20.98 -18.89
N THR A 265 20.69 -21.30 -18.79
CA THR A 265 21.51 -21.09 -17.58
C THR A 265 21.50 -19.62 -17.16
N GLY A 266 21.25 -19.35 -15.89
CA GLY A 266 21.16 -17.97 -15.35
C GLY A 266 19.78 -17.34 -15.51
N ILE A 267 18.89 -17.91 -16.31
CA ILE A 267 17.51 -17.43 -16.47
C ILE A 267 16.58 -18.31 -15.62
N ASN A 268 15.92 -17.72 -14.63
CA ASN A 268 14.94 -18.38 -13.74
C ASN A 268 15.50 -19.71 -13.17
N GLY A 269 16.70 -19.67 -12.58
CA GLY A 269 17.34 -20.85 -12.00
C GLY A 269 17.70 -21.94 -13.01
N GLY A 270 17.81 -21.62 -14.31
CA GLY A 270 18.10 -22.56 -15.39
C GLY A 270 16.88 -23.07 -16.16
N SER A 271 15.67 -22.67 -15.76
CA SER A 271 14.42 -23.02 -16.44
C SER A 271 14.22 -22.28 -17.77
N GLY A 272 15.00 -21.23 -18.01
CA GLY A 272 14.82 -20.33 -19.13
C GLY A 272 13.62 -19.39 -18.93
N PHE A 273 13.22 -18.69 -19.99
CA PHE A 273 12.06 -17.81 -19.94
C PHE A 273 10.76 -18.58 -19.70
N LEU A 274 9.88 -18.04 -18.86
CA LEU A 274 8.58 -18.59 -18.50
C LEU A 274 7.44 -17.74 -19.06
N THR A 275 6.23 -18.30 -19.14
CA THR A 275 5.02 -17.53 -19.51
C THR A 275 4.70 -16.43 -18.51
N THR A 276 5.08 -16.64 -17.27
CA THR A 276 4.95 -15.73 -16.13
C THR A 276 5.99 -14.60 -16.14
N ASP A 277 6.91 -14.56 -17.11
CA ASP A 277 7.82 -13.43 -17.35
C ASP A 277 7.18 -12.32 -18.20
N VAL A 278 5.94 -12.48 -18.68
CA VAL A 278 5.23 -11.40 -19.37
C VAL A 278 5.05 -10.20 -18.43
N GLY A 279 5.38 -8.99 -18.91
CA GLY A 279 5.45 -7.77 -18.11
C GLY A 279 6.81 -7.53 -17.44
N ARG A 280 7.69 -8.52 -17.39
CA ARG A 280 9.03 -8.41 -16.82
C ARG A 280 9.95 -7.59 -17.70
N THR A 281 10.78 -6.74 -17.10
CA THR A 281 11.83 -6.01 -17.80
C THR A 281 13.06 -6.88 -18.04
N ILE A 282 13.79 -6.61 -19.13
CA ILE A 282 15.10 -7.17 -19.44
C ILE A 282 16.01 -6.01 -19.80
N SER A 283 17.16 -5.89 -19.13
CA SER A 283 18.18 -4.90 -19.47
C SER A 283 19.41 -5.58 -20.03
N ILE A 284 19.97 -5.04 -21.13
CA ILE A 284 21.17 -5.55 -21.80
C ILE A 284 22.17 -4.40 -21.93
N GLY A 285 23.41 -4.64 -21.48
CA GLY A 285 24.49 -3.68 -21.49
C GLY A 285 25.47 -3.94 -22.65
N HIS A 286 25.45 -3.09 -23.65
CA HIS A 286 26.42 -3.10 -24.75
C HIS A 286 27.52 -2.09 -24.52
N GLN A 287 28.74 -2.37 -25.03
CA GLN A 287 29.76 -1.33 -25.04
C GLN A 287 29.28 -0.17 -25.92
N ALA A 288 29.20 1.03 -25.36
CA ALA A 288 28.81 2.22 -26.11
C ALA A 288 29.79 2.50 -27.24
N ALA A 289 29.31 3.09 -28.35
CA ALA A 289 30.16 3.52 -29.44
C ALA A 289 31.23 4.50 -28.94
N ALA A 290 32.45 4.37 -29.40
CA ALA A 290 33.50 5.34 -29.04
C ALA A 290 33.15 6.71 -29.63
N TRP A 291 33.32 7.78 -28.84
CA TRP A 291 33.27 9.12 -29.37
C TRP A 291 34.32 9.29 -30.47
N ALA A 292 33.99 9.99 -31.53
CA ALA A 292 34.89 10.28 -32.65
C ALA A 292 34.96 11.79 -32.86
N ALA A 293 36.18 12.25 -33.17
CA ALA A 293 36.45 13.65 -33.45
C ALA A 293 35.83 14.10 -34.78
N SER A 294 35.43 15.37 -34.89
CA SER A 294 34.88 16.00 -36.11
C SER A 294 33.75 15.16 -36.74
N THR A 295 32.89 14.64 -35.93
CA THR A 295 31.79 13.77 -36.33
C THR A 295 30.47 14.42 -35.97
N THR A 296 29.51 14.41 -36.90
CA THR A 296 28.15 14.93 -36.63
C THR A 296 27.35 13.93 -35.82
N TYR A 297 26.84 14.36 -34.65
CA TYR A 297 25.97 13.59 -33.78
C TYR A 297 24.56 14.15 -33.76
N ALA A 298 23.59 13.27 -33.75
CA ALA A 298 22.19 13.64 -33.55
C ALA A 298 21.85 13.66 -32.04
N VAL A 299 20.80 14.40 -31.66
CA VAL A 299 20.25 14.37 -30.32
C VAL A 299 19.85 12.93 -29.96
N GLY A 300 20.17 12.48 -28.75
CA GLY A 300 19.96 11.11 -28.26
C GLY A 300 21.05 10.11 -28.67
N ALA A 301 22.07 10.54 -29.43
CA ALA A 301 23.24 9.68 -29.71
C ALA A 301 24.02 9.40 -28.43
N VAL A 302 24.35 8.12 -28.18
CA VAL A 302 25.09 7.68 -26.99
C VAL A 302 26.51 7.28 -27.39
N VAL A 303 27.50 7.86 -26.70
CA VAL A 303 28.91 7.59 -26.94
C VAL A 303 29.67 7.35 -25.64
N ARG A 304 30.80 6.66 -25.71
CA ARG A 304 31.76 6.56 -24.61
C ARG A 304 33.00 7.41 -24.89
N ASN A 305 33.47 8.08 -23.87
CA ASN A 305 34.77 8.76 -23.88
C ASN A 305 35.44 8.65 -22.51
N SER A 306 36.71 8.33 -22.46
CA SER A 306 37.51 8.20 -21.21
C SER A 306 36.91 7.30 -20.15
N GLY A 307 36.18 6.25 -20.57
CA GLY A 307 35.52 5.29 -19.67
C GLY A 307 34.08 5.65 -19.26
N ASN A 308 33.62 6.85 -19.55
CA ASN A 308 32.28 7.33 -19.27
C ASN A 308 31.36 7.23 -20.49
N VAL A 309 30.06 7.19 -20.26
CA VAL A 309 28.99 7.19 -21.28
C VAL A 309 28.27 8.53 -21.24
N TYR A 310 28.03 9.09 -22.42
CA TYR A 310 27.40 10.39 -22.60
C TYR A 310 26.28 10.30 -23.63
N GLU A 311 25.22 11.07 -23.40
CA GLU A 311 24.11 11.26 -24.32
C GLU A 311 24.18 12.66 -24.93
N CYS A 312 23.98 12.76 -26.23
CA CYS A 312 23.92 14.02 -26.93
C CYS A 312 22.57 14.73 -26.69
N LEU A 313 22.61 15.85 -25.95
CA LEU A 313 21.44 16.71 -25.71
C LEU A 313 21.21 17.71 -26.86
N LYS A 314 22.28 18.17 -27.48
CA LYS A 314 22.24 19.07 -28.64
C LYS A 314 23.16 18.52 -29.73
N GLY A 315 22.57 18.21 -30.87
CA GLY A 315 23.29 17.69 -32.03
C GLY A 315 24.12 18.76 -32.76
N GLY A 316 25.12 18.30 -33.49
CA GLY A 316 26.05 19.11 -34.25
C GLY A 316 27.37 18.38 -34.49
N ASP A 317 28.42 19.09 -34.94
CA ASP A 317 29.73 18.50 -35.10
C ASP A 317 30.54 18.54 -33.79
N SER A 318 31.11 17.40 -33.44
CA SER A 318 31.99 17.25 -32.27
C SER A 318 33.32 17.98 -32.48
N ALA A 319 34.04 18.23 -31.40
CA ALA A 319 35.38 18.84 -31.45
C ALA A 319 36.39 17.99 -32.24
N SER A 320 37.44 18.60 -32.69
CA SER A 320 38.55 17.91 -33.41
C SER A 320 39.39 17.02 -32.49
N SER A 321 39.24 17.13 -31.16
CA SER A 321 39.94 16.31 -30.17
C SER A 321 39.29 16.47 -28.78
N GLY A 322 39.56 15.54 -27.87
CA GLY A 322 39.19 15.58 -26.47
C GLY A 322 37.86 14.87 -26.17
N GLY A 323 36.79 15.33 -26.77
CA GLY A 323 35.44 14.82 -26.50
C GLY A 323 34.89 15.15 -25.11
N PRO A 324 33.63 14.73 -24.78
CA PRO A 324 33.01 15.02 -23.50
C PRO A 324 33.76 14.37 -22.34
N SER A 325 33.93 15.10 -21.24
CA SER A 325 34.61 14.61 -20.03
C SER A 325 33.97 15.15 -18.75
N GLY A 326 34.10 14.41 -17.65
CA GLY A 326 33.46 14.73 -16.37
C GLY A 326 32.04 14.22 -16.27
N GLU A 327 31.31 14.61 -15.20
CA GLU A 327 30.01 14.10 -14.83
C GLU A 327 28.91 15.18 -14.88
N GLY A 328 29.08 16.16 -15.77
CA GLY A 328 28.10 17.27 -15.91
C GLY A 328 26.88 16.90 -16.74
N ASP A 329 25.79 17.62 -16.48
CA ASP A 329 24.55 17.52 -17.24
C ASP A 329 24.60 18.27 -18.59
N GLU A 330 25.50 19.23 -18.76
CA GLU A 330 25.67 20.02 -19.97
C GLU A 330 27.17 20.21 -20.27
N ILE A 331 27.77 19.24 -20.96
CA ILE A 331 29.19 19.25 -21.35
C ILE A 331 29.29 19.69 -22.80
N VAL A 332 29.90 20.85 -23.04
CA VAL A 332 30.04 21.40 -24.39
C VAL A 332 31.23 20.75 -25.09
N ASP A 333 31.02 20.27 -26.31
CA ASP A 333 31.98 19.65 -27.20
C ASP A 333 31.77 20.20 -28.64
N ASN A 334 32.34 21.38 -28.92
CA ASN A 334 32.15 22.19 -30.13
C ASN A 334 30.64 22.57 -30.29
N GLU A 335 29.93 22.03 -31.29
CA GLU A 335 28.50 22.27 -31.51
C GLU A 335 27.63 21.35 -30.70
N CYS A 336 28.15 20.21 -30.25
CA CYS A 336 27.47 19.23 -29.44
C CYS A 336 27.40 19.65 -27.95
N THR A 337 26.33 19.28 -27.29
CA THR A 337 26.23 19.31 -25.83
C THR A 337 25.90 17.91 -25.34
N TRP A 338 26.65 17.42 -24.37
CA TRP A 338 26.55 16.07 -23.84
C TRP A 338 26.09 16.09 -22.37
N LYS A 339 25.36 15.08 -22.00
CA LYS A 339 25.03 14.76 -20.61
C LYS A 339 25.77 13.50 -20.20
N PHE A 340 26.40 13.52 -19.04
CA PHE A 340 26.94 12.31 -18.43
C PHE A 340 25.76 11.37 -18.06
N LEU A 341 25.85 10.11 -18.44
CA LEU A 341 24.88 9.08 -18.07
C LEU A 341 25.41 8.19 -16.95
N ARG A 342 26.63 7.66 -17.14
CA ARG A 342 27.26 6.72 -16.21
C ARG A 342 28.72 6.48 -16.52
N ASP A 343 29.41 5.87 -15.58
CA ASP A 343 30.77 5.34 -15.75
C ASP A 343 30.75 3.94 -16.41
N GLY A 344 31.96 3.35 -16.60
CA GLY A 344 32.15 1.97 -17.08
C GLY A 344 31.97 1.74 -18.57
N GLY A 345 31.63 2.74 -19.36
CA GLY A 345 31.60 2.69 -20.83
C GLY A 345 30.51 1.80 -21.43
N ILE A 346 29.53 1.36 -20.63
CA ILE A 346 28.42 0.46 -21.03
C ILE A 346 27.15 1.26 -21.21
N GLN A 347 26.57 1.18 -22.40
CA GLN A 347 25.19 1.63 -22.67
C GLN A 347 24.23 0.50 -22.29
N TRP A 348 23.38 0.75 -21.32
CA TRP A 348 22.29 -0.12 -20.96
C TRP A 348 21.02 0.29 -21.69
N GLY A 349 20.35 -0.64 -22.33
CA GLY A 349 19.01 -0.48 -22.83
C GLY A 349 18.08 -1.44 -22.13
N ASN A 350 16.77 -1.17 -22.12
CA ASN A 350 15.79 -2.02 -21.48
C ASN A 350 14.58 -2.29 -22.38
N ALA A 351 13.91 -3.40 -22.12
CA ALA A 351 12.73 -3.85 -22.84
C ALA A 351 11.79 -4.60 -21.91
N THR A 352 10.49 -4.52 -22.18
CA THR A 352 9.45 -5.26 -21.46
C THR A 352 9.01 -6.47 -22.26
N VAL A 353 8.97 -7.63 -21.64
CA VAL A 353 8.48 -8.87 -22.24
C VAL A 353 6.98 -8.77 -22.51
N THR A 354 6.58 -8.95 -23.76
CA THR A 354 5.16 -8.92 -24.17
C THR A 354 4.59 -10.33 -24.40
N SER A 355 5.44 -11.27 -24.79
CA SER A 355 5.07 -12.69 -24.88
C SER A 355 6.29 -13.59 -24.88
N ARG A 356 6.09 -14.87 -24.53
CA ARG A 356 7.12 -15.91 -24.59
C ARG A 356 6.91 -16.78 -25.82
N THR A 357 7.95 -16.97 -26.60
CA THR A 357 7.95 -17.93 -27.72
C THR A 357 8.35 -19.33 -27.24
N ASN A 358 9.49 -19.43 -26.51
CA ASN A 358 9.97 -20.66 -25.91
C ASN A 358 10.92 -20.35 -24.74
N THR A 359 11.61 -21.34 -24.18
CA THR A 359 12.51 -21.17 -23.03
C THR A 359 13.72 -20.26 -23.27
N THR A 360 14.08 -20.01 -24.53
CA THR A 360 15.22 -19.16 -24.89
C THR A 360 14.83 -17.92 -25.70
N VAL A 361 13.55 -17.77 -26.08
CA VAL A 361 13.11 -16.65 -26.92
C VAL A 361 11.86 -15.99 -26.34
N VAL A 362 11.95 -14.68 -26.16
CA VAL A 362 10.83 -13.81 -25.79
C VAL A 362 10.62 -12.72 -26.83
N VAL A 363 9.36 -12.23 -26.93
CA VAL A 363 9.00 -11.03 -27.70
C VAL A 363 8.90 -9.88 -26.72
N VAL A 364 9.47 -8.73 -27.11
CA VAL A 364 9.59 -7.57 -26.25
C VAL A 364 9.15 -6.26 -26.95
N THR A 365 8.80 -5.26 -26.16
CA THR A 365 8.81 -3.86 -26.55
C THR A 365 10.03 -3.21 -25.93
N ILE A 366 10.87 -2.59 -26.75
CA ILE A 366 12.09 -1.91 -26.31
C ILE A 366 11.69 -0.51 -25.84
N ASN A 367 11.92 -0.23 -24.56
CA ASN A 367 11.57 1.05 -23.93
C ASN A 367 12.76 2.03 -24.03
N GLU A 368 13.98 1.53 -23.79
CA GLU A 368 15.23 2.27 -23.96
C GLU A 368 16.14 1.52 -24.94
N ASN A 369 16.70 2.25 -25.90
CA ASN A 369 17.41 1.66 -27.01
C ASN A 369 18.64 0.86 -26.57
N PHE A 370 18.77 -0.36 -27.08
CA PHE A 370 19.99 -1.14 -26.95
C PHE A 370 21.14 -0.52 -27.76
N GLY A 371 22.36 -0.61 -27.28
CA GLY A 371 23.52 -0.07 -27.96
C GLY A 371 23.79 -0.69 -29.34
N ASN A 372 23.50 -1.98 -29.48
CA ASN A 372 23.58 -2.74 -30.75
C ASN A 372 22.81 -4.06 -30.66
N THR A 373 22.95 -4.95 -31.64
CA THR A 373 22.27 -6.26 -31.71
C THR A 373 23.22 -7.44 -31.53
N THR A 374 24.39 -7.24 -30.97
CA THR A 374 25.34 -8.34 -30.68
C THR A 374 24.93 -9.11 -29.45
N ALA A 375 25.39 -10.36 -29.37
CA ALA A 375 25.18 -11.20 -28.20
C ALA A 375 26.00 -10.70 -27.00
N GLU A 376 25.37 -10.44 -25.88
CA GLU A 376 26.04 -9.91 -24.69
C GLU A 376 25.77 -10.75 -23.44
N THR A 377 26.81 -10.91 -22.62
CA THR A 377 26.72 -11.56 -21.31
C THR A 377 26.29 -10.61 -20.20
N LYS A 378 26.42 -9.29 -20.43
CA LYS A 378 25.98 -8.26 -19.49
C LYS A 378 24.48 -8.02 -19.64
N TRP A 379 23.69 -8.69 -18.81
CA TRP A 379 22.25 -8.49 -18.78
C TRP A 379 21.69 -8.71 -17.38
N ARG A 380 20.52 -8.13 -17.16
CA ARG A 380 19.76 -8.21 -15.91
C ARG A 380 18.29 -8.47 -16.23
N LEU A 381 17.62 -9.21 -15.35
CA LEU A 381 16.17 -9.44 -15.43
C LEU A 381 15.48 -8.58 -14.38
N GLY A 382 14.31 -8.08 -14.69
CA GLY A 382 13.48 -7.34 -13.75
C GLY A 382 13.20 -8.15 -12.48
N ALA A 383 13.22 -7.47 -11.35
CA ALA A 383 12.98 -8.08 -10.04
C ALA A 383 11.51 -8.40 -9.78
N PHE A 384 10.57 -7.72 -10.47
CA PHE A 384 9.14 -7.85 -10.27
C PHE A 384 8.47 -8.52 -11.47
N SER A 385 7.87 -9.66 -11.26
CA SER A 385 7.08 -10.40 -12.23
C SER A 385 6.26 -11.48 -11.55
N GLU A 386 5.34 -12.11 -12.27
CA GLU A 386 4.63 -13.27 -11.76
C GLU A 386 5.59 -14.45 -11.47
N THR A 387 6.75 -14.54 -12.17
CA THR A 387 7.81 -15.53 -11.91
C THR A 387 8.54 -15.27 -10.59
N THR A 388 8.93 -14.03 -10.32
CA THR A 388 9.77 -13.67 -9.17
C THR A 388 8.96 -13.21 -7.95
N GLY A 389 7.64 -13.05 -8.12
CA GLY A 389 6.75 -12.42 -7.16
C GLY A 389 6.89 -10.90 -7.18
N TYR A 390 6.05 -10.26 -6.41
CA TYR A 390 5.97 -8.82 -6.28
C TYR A 390 6.31 -8.39 -4.84
N PRO A 391 6.66 -7.12 -4.60
CA PRO A 391 7.06 -6.67 -3.28
C PRO A 391 5.90 -6.72 -2.29
N ALA A 392 6.19 -7.21 -1.07
CA ALA A 392 5.24 -7.28 0.04
C ALA A 392 5.19 -6.00 0.88
N ALA A 393 6.18 -5.12 0.78
CA ALA A 393 6.28 -3.91 1.58
C ALA A 393 6.65 -2.70 0.74
N VAL A 394 6.15 -1.52 1.15
CA VAL A 394 6.43 -0.23 0.51
C VAL A 394 6.53 0.87 1.57
N ALA A 395 7.49 1.78 1.44
CA ALA A 395 7.62 2.96 2.29
C ALA A 395 8.44 4.07 1.61
N PHE A 396 8.19 5.33 1.99
CA PHE A 396 9.06 6.44 1.64
C PHE A 396 10.14 6.63 2.71
N TYR A 397 11.38 6.77 2.28
CA TYR A 397 12.48 7.10 3.17
C TYR A 397 13.54 7.91 2.42
N GLU A 398 14.00 9.02 2.99
CA GLU A 398 15.01 9.91 2.42
C GLU A 398 14.77 10.24 0.93
N GLN A 399 13.56 10.71 0.61
CA GLN A 399 13.11 11.10 -0.73
C GLN A 399 13.15 9.94 -1.77
N ARG A 400 13.15 8.71 -1.33
CA ARG A 400 13.09 7.50 -2.17
C ARG A 400 11.84 6.68 -1.84
N LEU A 401 11.30 6.02 -2.84
CA LEU A 401 10.27 5.00 -2.65
C LEU A 401 10.95 3.63 -2.57
N PHE A 402 10.83 2.98 -1.44
CA PHE A 402 11.34 1.63 -1.21
C PHE A 402 10.26 0.60 -1.38
N PHE A 403 10.54 -0.42 -2.18
CA PHE A 403 9.84 -1.69 -2.20
C PHE A 403 10.69 -2.79 -1.60
N ALA A 404 10.08 -3.83 -1.04
CA ALA A 404 10.84 -4.93 -0.45
C ALA A 404 10.08 -6.25 -0.40
N GLY A 405 10.83 -7.35 -0.34
CA GLY A 405 10.29 -8.66 0.01
C GLY A 405 9.50 -9.33 -1.09
N THR A 406 10.10 -9.55 -2.28
CA THR A 406 9.51 -10.41 -3.31
C THR A 406 9.64 -11.89 -2.91
N THR A 407 8.95 -12.78 -3.62
CA THR A 407 9.04 -14.23 -3.35
C THR A 407 10.44 -14.77 -3.64
N ASP A 408 11.06 -14.31 -4.73
CA ASP A 408 12.39 -14.77 -5.15
C ASP A 408 13.52 -14.10 -4.36
N GLN A 409 13.36 -12.81 -4.03
CA GLN A 409 14.32 -12.02 -3.26
C GLN A 409 13.68 -11.48 -1.96
N PRO A 410 13.33 -12.36 -1.01
CA PRO A 410 12.53 -12.00 0.16
C PRO A 410 13.23 -11.05 1.13
N GLN A 411 14.56 -10.90 1.04
CA GLN A 411 15.40 -10.08 1.93
C GLN A 411 15.91 -8.81 1.25
N THR A 412 15.49 -8.54 0.00
CA THR A 412 16.02 -7.41 -0.79
C THR A 412 15.09 -6.20 -0.68
N LEU A 413 15.73 -5.04 -0.50
CA LEU A 413 15.14 -3.71 -0.61
C LEU A 413 15.49 -3.13 -1.97
N PHE A 414 14.52 -2.49 -2.59
CA PHE A 414 14.63 -1.79 -3.87
C PHE A 414 14.19 -0.34 -3.67
N GLY A 415 15.14 0.55 -3.43
CA GLY A 415 14.89 2.00 -3.32
C GLY A 415 15.01 2.67 -4.67
N SER A 416 14.11 3.60 -4.97
CA SER A 416 14.14 4.40 -6.19
C SER A 416 15.28 5.41 -6.21
N LYS A 417 15.46 6.08 -7.34
CA LYS A 417 16.25 7.31 -7.44
C LYS A 417 15.65 8.39 -6.52
N SER A 418 16.52 9.24 -5.96
CA SER A 418 16.09 10.32 -5.06
C SER A 418 15.20 11.31 -5.80
N GLY A 419 13.98 11.54 -5.28
CA GLY A 419 12.99 12.45 -5.89
C GLY A 419 12.28 11.91 -7.14
N ASP A 420 12.71 10.78 -7.70
CA ASP A 420 12.10 10.11 -8.85
C ASP A 420 11.68 8.68 -8.47
N TYR A 421 10.44 8.55 -8.00
CA TYR A 421 9.95 7.38 -7.30
C TYR A 421 9.71 6.15 -8.18
N GLU A 422 9.63 6.33 -9.49
CA GLU A 422 9.35 5.26 -10.46
C GLU A 422 10.62 4.90 -11.28
N ASN A 423 11.75 5.46 -10.91
CA ASN A 423 13.05 5.23 -11.56
C ASN A 423 13.96 4.40 -10.65
N HIS A 424 14.40 3.24 -11.15
CA HIS A 424 15.30 2.33 -10.46
C HIS A 424 16.54 2.01 -11.32
N THR A 425 16.95 2.94 -12.21
CA THR A 425 18.16 2.80 -13.04
C THR A 425 19.38 2.59 -12.17
N PRO A 426 20.06 1.44 -12.23
CA PRO A 426 21.20 1.16 -11.37
C PRO A 426 22.37 2.12 -11.65
N GLY A 427 22.98 2.65 -10.60
CA GLY A 427 24.11 3.55 -10.65
C GLY A 427 24.87 3.60 -9.33
N THR A 428 25.87 4.48 -9.25
CA THR A 428 26.78 4.63 -8.09
C THR A 428 26.78 6.03 -7.50
N LEU A 429 26.03 6.97 -8.10
CA LEU A 429 25.90 8.34 -7.59
C LEU A 429 25.03 8.36 -6.33
N ASP A 430 25.17 9.39 -5.53
CA ASP A 430 24.48 9.50 -4.24
C ASP A 430 22.94 9.55 -4.39
N ASP A 431 22.41 10.02 -5.50
CA ASP A 431 20.99 10.09 -5.82
C ASP A 431 20.45 8.83 -6.53
N ASP A 432 21.34 7.92 -6.98
CA ASP A 432 20.95 6.69 -7.68
C ASP A 432 20.19 5.70 -6.77
N PRO A 433 19.44 4.77 -7.34
CA PRO A 433 18.68 3.74 -6.64
C PRO A 433 19.51 2.89 -5.69
N VAL A 434 18.96 2.61 -4.52
CA VAL A 434 19.61 1.76 -3.50
C VAL A 434 19.00 0.36 -3.56
N ILE A 435 19.77 -0.63 -3.97
CA ILE A 435 19.40 -2.04 -3.92
C ILE A 435 20.27 -2.72 -2.86
N TYR A 436 19.64 -3.33 -1.85
CA TYR A 436 20.37 -3.97 -0.76
C TYR A 436 19.69 -5.23 -0.27
N THR A 437 20.45 -6.32 -0.19
CA THR A 437 19.96 -7.60 0.35
C THR A 437 20.45 -7.80 1.77
N LEU A 438 19.53 -8.04 2.72
CA LEU A 438 19.85 -8.30 4.11
C LEU A 438 20.64 -9.61 4.23
N ALA A 439 21.89 -9.54 4.72
CA ALA A 439 22.69 -10.71 5.00
C ALA A 439 22.30 -11.31 6.36
N THR A 440 21.71 -12.51 6.34
CA THR A 440 21.28 -13.22 7.56
C THR A 440 21.54 -14.71 7.44
N ASP A 441 21.70 -15.40 8.58
CA ASP A 441 21.93 -16.84 8.65
C ASP A 441 20.75 -17.69 8.11
N GLN A 442 19.56 -17.10 8.03
CA GLN A 442 18.33 -17.73 7.59
C GLN A 442 17.57 -16.78 6.65
N VAL A 443 16.80 -17.33 5.70
CA VAL A 443 15.93 -16.52 4.86
C VAL A 443 14.85 -15.87 5.72
N ASN A 444 14.93 -14.57 5.86
CA ASN A 444 14.04 -13.74 6.67
C ASN A 444 13.27 -12.76 5.78
N ALA A 445 12.14 -13.21 5.23
CA ALA A 445 11.33 -12.38 4.35
C ALA A 445 10.92 -11.07 5.03
N ILE A 446 11.15 -9.94 4.37
CA ILE A 446 10.72 -8.62 4.81
C ILE A 446 9.20 -8.57 4.78
N LYS A 447 8.62 -8.05 5.86
CA LYS A 447 7.16 -7.96 6.05
C LYS A 447 6.65 -6.53 6.07
N TRP A 448 7.42 -5.61 6.58
CA TRP A 448 7.08 -4.19 6.61
C TRP A 448 8.34 -3.32 6.71
N LEU A 449 8.16 -2.07 6.30
CA LEU A 449 9.13 -0.99 6.42
C LEU A 449 8.50 0.13 7.26
N SER A 450 9.27 0.75 8.13
CA SER A 450 8.82 1.90 8.94
C SER A 450 9.87 3.00 8.94
N PRO A 451 9.67 4.08 8.19
CA PRO A 451 10.61 5.19 8.09
C PRO A 451 10.66 6.00 9.38
N GLY A 452 11.84 6.54 9.69
CA GLY A 452 12.08 7.40 10.85
C GLY A 452 13.43 8.09 10.74
N LYS A 453 14.15 8.27 11.86
CA LYS A 453 15.54 8.69 11.83
C LYS A 453 16.43 7.64 11.15
N VAL A 454 16.10 6.39 11.34
CA VAL A 454 16.56 5.24 10.57
C VAL A 454 15.31 4.53 10.05
N MET A 455 15.42 3.77 8.98
CA MET A 455 14.30 2.94 8.54
C MET A 455 14.35 1.60 9.28
N ALA A 456 13.29 1.31 10.04
CA ALA A 456 13.10 0.01 10.68
C ALA A 456 12.51 -0.98 9.67
N ILE A 457 12.98 -2.22 9.71
CA ILE A 457 12.59 -3.30 8.82
C ILE A 457 12.13 -4.47 9.67
N GLY A 458 10.88 -4.87 9.53
CA GLY A 458 10.36 -6.07 10.15
C GLY A 458 10.46 -7.27 9.21
N THR A 459 11.09 -8.34 9.70
CA THR A 459 11.19 -9.60 8.96
C THR A 459 10.55 -10.75 9.74
N VAL A 460 10.36 -11.88 9.10
CA VAL A 460 9.82 -13.10 9.75
C VAL A 460 10.66 -13.53 10.97
N GLY A 461 11.98 -13.36 10.93
CA GLY A 461 12.89 -13.85 11.95
C GLY A 461 13.49 -12.79 12.87
N GLY A 462 13.22 -11.51 12.62
CA GLY A 462 13.78 -10.43 13.44
C GLY A 462 13.53 -9.05 12.89
N GLU A 463 13.98 -8.06 13.62
CA GLU A 463 13.89 -6.65 13.27
C GLU A 463 15.29 -6.10 12.96
N PHE A 464 15.38 -5.27 11.93
CA PHE A 464 16.59 -4.63 11.45
C PHE A 464 16.39 -3.12 11.36
N ILE A 465 17.50 -2.40 11.32
CA ILE A 465 17.54 -0.99 10.93
C ILE A 465 18.47 -0.83 9.73
N ILE A 466 18.13 0.10 8.85
CA ILE A 466 18.97 0.56 7.74
C ILE A 466 19.18 2.06 7.83
N SER A 467 20.41 2.49 7.58
CA SER A 467 20.83 3.89 7.55
C SER A 467 22.08 4.04 6.68
N GLY A 468 22.59 5.25 6.53
CA GLY A 468 23.97 5.48 6.10
C GLY A 468 24.99 4.97 7.13
N SER A 469 26.28 5.19 6.92
CA SER A 469 27.36 4.74 7.81
C SER A 469 27.15 5.16 9.25
N THR A 470 26.60 6.35 9.46
CA THR A 470 26.06 6.83 10.73
C THR A 470 24.57 7.13 10.59
N THR A 471 23.87 7.29 11.72
CA THR A 471 22.43 7.64 11.71
C THR A 471 22.14 9.08 11.22
N ASN A 472 23.16 9.85 10.90
CA ASN A 472 23.04 11.21 10.37
C ASN A 472 23.52 11.32 8.91
N ASP A 473 24.11 10.26 8.36
CA ASP A 473 24.54 10.23 6.97
C ASP A 473 23.40 9.77 6.06
N ALA A 474 23.31 10.34 4.88
CA ALA A 474 22.34 9.93 3.88
C ALA A 474 22.56 8.47 3.43
N LEU A 475 21.47 7.78 3.18
CA LEU A 475 21.48 6.45 2.57
C LEU A 475 21.73 6.58 1.07
N THR A 476 22.86 6.06 0.59
CA THR A 476 23.23 6.09 -0.84
C THR A 476 23.63 4.69 -1.31
N PRO A 477 23.75 4.43 -2.62
CA PRO A 477 24.14 3.10 -3.12
C PRO A 477 25.46 2.57 -2.53
N THR A 478 26.37 3.47 -2.19
CA THR A 478 27.71 3.15 -1.65
C THR A 478 27.82 3.32 -0.15
N ASN A 479 26.78 3.86 0.51
CA ASN A 479 26.77 4.16 1.93
C ASN A 479 25.54 3.54 2.61
N VAL A 480 25.57 2.23 2.80
CA VAL A 480 24.49 1.45 3.42
C VAL A 480 25.00 0.70 4.63
N ARG A 481 24.37 0.91 5.76
CA ARG A 481 24.60 0.13 6.98
C ARG A 481 23.31 -0.53 7.43
N VAL A 482 23.33 -1.84 7.57
CA VAL A 482 22.21 -2.63 8.09
C VAL A 482 22.65 -3.33 9.37
N VAL A 483 21.82 -3.24 10.41
CA VAL A 483 22.07 -3.89 11.71
C VAL A 483 20.83 -4.66 12.13
N ARG A 484 21.03 -5.91 12.59
CA ARG A 484 19.97 -6.69 13.22
C ARG A 484 19.85 -6.28 14.67
N GLU A 485 18.70 -5.79 15.08
CA GLU A 485 18.46 -5.28 16.43
C GLU A 485 17.50 -6.17 17.24
N GLY A 486 16.68 -6.99 16.56
CA GLY A 486 15.70 -7.84 17.21
C GLY A 486 15.67 -9.27 16.67
N THR A 487 15.06 -10.17 17.46
CA THR A 487 14.89 -11.60 17.11
C THR A 487 13.44 -12.06 17.29
N ARG A 488 12.49 -11.14 17.36
CA ARG A 488 11.07 -11.46 17.68
C ARG A 488 10.27 -11.91 16.47
N GLY A 489 10.58 -11.35 15.32
CA GLY A 489 9.89 -11.59 14.07
C GLY A 489 8.55 -10.88 13.99
N SER A 490 8.16 -10.53 12.78
CA SER A 490 7.04 -9.64 12.46
C SER A 490 5.99 -10.33 11.60
N ALA A 491 4.73 -9.96 11.79
CA ALA A 491 3.61 -10.29 10.90
C ALA A 491 3.57 -9.34 9.68
N SER A 492 2.79 -9.68 8.65
CA SER A 492 2.69 -8.90 7.41
C SER A 492 1.86 -7.61 7.52
N HIS A 493 1.48 -7.20 8.73
CA HIS A 493 0.62 -6.04 8.93
C HIS A 493 1.44 -4.76 9.03
N THR A 494 0.90 -3.67 8.48
CA THR A 494 1.52 -2.35 8.53
C THR A 494 1.75 -1.93 9.99
N PRO A 495 2.98 -1.62 10.41
CA PRO A 495 3.25 -1.10 11.74
C PRO A 495 2.75 0.35 11.83
N ILE A 496 2.52 0.81 13.05
CA ILE A 496 2.24 2.22 13.30
C ILE A 496 3.43 2.87 13.99
N ARG A 497 3.67 4.13 13.66
CA ARG A 497 4.69 4.93 14.33
C ARG A 497 4.02 5.92 15.29
N ILE A 498 4.48 5.91 16.53
CA ILE A 498 4.04 6.83 17.58
C ILE A 498 5.31 7.52 18.09
N ASP A 499 5.47 8.80 17.77
CA ASP A 499 6.68 9.56 18.03
C ASP A 499 7.95 8.86 17.50
N ASN A 500 8.81 8.40 18.39
CA ASN A 500 10.04 7.67 18.06
C ASN A 500 9.93 6.14 18.20
N VAL A 501 8.73 5.63 18.46
CA VAL A 501 8.46 4.21 18.66
C VAL A 501 7.72 3.63 17.45
N VAL A 502 8.14 2.47 16.99
CA VAL A 502 7.39 1.66 16.04
C VAL A 502 6.62 0.59 16.81
N VAL A 503 5.30 0.56 16.68
CA VAL A 503 4.45 -0.46 17.27
C VAL A 503 4.08 -1.44 16.18
N PHE A 504 4.38 -2.72 16.38
CA PHE A 504 4.18 -3.77 15.39
C PHE A 504 3.59 -5.05 15.98
N ILE A 505 2.97 -5.84 15.12
CA ILE A 505 2.41 -7.14 15.47
C ILE A 505 3.47 -8.21 15.28
N GLN A 506 3.76 -8.98 16.34
CA GLN A 506 4.70 -10.09 16.28
C GLN A 506 4.19 -11.21 15.36
N ARG A 507 5.09 -12.00 14.77
CA ARG A 507 4.85 -13.04 13.76
C ARG A 507 3.63 -13.93 14.00
N GLN A 508 3.35 -14.31 15.26
CA GLN A 508 2.21 -15.16 15.62
C GLN A 508 0.91 -14.38 15.87
N GLN A 509 0.91 -13.06 15.64
CA GLN A 509 -0.23 -12.14 15.79
C GLN A 509 -0.83 -12.06 17.21
N ARG A 510 -0.23 -12.72 18.19
CA ARG A 510 -0.72 -12.77 19.58
C ARG A 510 -0.02 -11.78 20.52
N LYS A 511 0.88 -10.97 19.99
CA LYS A 511 1.62 -9.98 20.75
C LYS A 511 1.77 -8.70 19.97
N LEU A 512 1.53 -7.59 20.63
CA LEU A 512 1.88 -6.25 20.16
C LEU A 512 3.18 -5.83 20.82
N ARG A 513 4.13 -5.33 20.04
CA ARG A 513 5.45 -4.93 20.54
C ARG A 513 5.79 -3.51 20.15
N GLU A 514 6.59 -2.88 20.99
CA GLU A 514 7.36 -1.70 20.61
C GLU A 514 8.63 -2.11 19.86
N PHE A 515 9.15 -1.23 19.04
CA PHE A 515 10.53 -1.23 18.59
C PHE A 515 11.07 0.18 18.79
N VAL A 516 11.97 0.33 19.73
CA VAL A 516 12.43 1.61 20.25
C VAL A 516 13.90 1.57 20.64
N TYR A 517 14.62 2.64 20.32
CA TYR A 517 16.00 2.79 20.76
C TYR A 517 16.08 3.03 22.27
N ALA A 518 16.89 2.25 22.96
CA ALA A 518 17.17 2.36 24.40
C ALA A 518 18.61 2.84 24.59
N PHE A 519 18.75 4.07 25.06
CA PHE A 519 20.07 4.70 25.23
C PHE A 519 20.97 3.91 26.22
N ASP A 520 20.37 3.37 27.30
CA ASP A 520 21.12 2.62 28.34
C ASP A 520 21.72 1.31 27.79
N ALA A 521 21.13 0.74 26.74
CA ALA A 521 21.59 -0.50 26.13
C ALA A 521 22.36 -0.26 24.83
N ASP A 522 22.38 0.98 24.33
CA ASP A 522 22.89 1.37 23.01
C ASP A 522 22.35 0.45 21.87
N SER A 523 21.08 0.10 21.96
CA SER A 523 20.44 -0.82 21.03
C SER A 523 18.93 -0.63 20.98
N TYR A 524 18.29 -1.14 19.94
CA TYR A 524 16.83 -1.19 19.88
C TYR A 524 16.30 -2.35 20.72
N GLN A 525 15.20 -2.10 21.41
CA GLN A 525 14.50 -3.09 22.22
C GLN A 525 13.08 -3.28 21.72
N SER A 526 12.52 -4.48 21.96
CA SER A 526 11.16 -4.86 21.54
C SER A 526 10.33 -5.36 22.73
N PRO A 527 9.99 -4.50 23.72
CA PRO A 527 9.16 -4.90 24.84
C PRO A 527 7.76 -5.33 24.38
N ASP A 528 7.16 -6.22 25.16
CA ASP A 528 5.84 -6.81 24.92
C ASP A 528 4.77 -5.96 25.59
N LEU A 529 3.92 -5.29 24.79
CA LEU A 529 2.82 -4.45 25.26
C LEU A 529 1.60 -5.26 25.74
N THR A 530 1.55 -6.56 25.43
CA THR A 530 0.45 -7.46 25.82
C THR A 530 0.76 -8.33 27.03
N ILE A 531 1.91 -8.15 27.66
CA ILE A 531 2.42 -9.06 28.70
C ILE A 531 1.48 -9.20 29.91
N LEU A 532 0.82 -8.11 30.32
CA LEU A 532 -0.13 -8.12 31.45
C LEU A 532 -1.56 -8.45 31.03
N SER A 533 -1.83 -8.48 29.71
CA SER A 533 -3.17 -8.55 29.12
C SER A 533 -3.21 -9.54 27.95
N ASN A 534 -2.55 -10.69 28.09
CA ASN A 534 -2.35 -11.65 26.99
C ASN A 534 -3.68 -12.17 26.39
N GLN A 535 -4.76 -12.17 27.17
CA GLN A 535 -6.10 -12.60 26.72
C GLN A 535 -6.69 -11.66 25.65
N VAL A 536 -6.36 -10.36 25.65
CA VAL A 536 -6.92 -9.40 24.66
C VAL A 536 -6.47 -9.69 23.23
N ALA A 537 -5.25 -10.22 23.07
CA ALA A 537 -4.73 -10.62 21.77
C ALA A 537 -5.00 -12.10 21.41
N LYS A 538 -5.81 -12.81 22.23
CA LYS A 538 -6.16 -14.21 21.94
C LYS A 538 -6.99 -14.28 20.66
N GLY A 539 -6.57 -15.17 19.74
CA GLY A 539 -7.16 -15.29 18.40
C GLY A 539 -6.36 -14.54 17.32
N GLY A 540 -5.51 -13.59 17.70
CA GLY A 540 -4.67 -12.80 16.80
C GLY A 540 -5.21 -11.40 16.53
N ILE A 541 -4.30 -10.43 16.41
CA ILE A 541 -4.55 -9.06 15.95
C ILE A 541 -4.16 -9.01 14.47
N THR A 542 -5.06 -8.55 13.62
CA THR A 542 -4.89 -8.54 12.14
C THR A 542 -4.67 -7.14 11.58
N GLU A 543 -5.00 -6.10 12.32
CA GLU A 543 -4.75 -4.72 11.92
C GLU A 543 -4.65 -3.83 13.15
N ILE A 544 -3.87 -2.77 13.06
CA ILE A 544 -3.74 -1.73 14.09
C ILE A 544 -3.86 -0.35 13.48
N ALA A 545 -4.45 0.57 14.23
CA ALA A 545 -4.57 1.97 13.86
C ALA A 545 -4.36 2.85 15.08
N TYR A 546 -3.84 4.07 14.88
CA TYR A 546 -3.54 4.99 15.95
C TYR A 546 -4.46 6.20 15.93
N GLN A 547 -5.10 6.46 17.05
CA GLN A 547 -5.88 7.67 17.31
C GLN A 547 -5.09 8.56 18.27
N GLN A 548 -4.83 9.81 17.87
CA GLN A 548 -4.13 10.77 18.71
C GLN A 548 -5.08 11.50 19.67
N GLU A 549 -6.21 11.98 19.16
CA GLU A 549 -7.15 12.81 19.89
C GLU A 549 -8.59 12.28 19.80
N PRO A 550 -9.44 12.54 20.78
CA PRO A 550 -9.22 13.19 22.06
C PRO A 550 -8.51 12.32 23.11
N SER A 551 -8.30 11.07 22.83
CA SER A 551 -7.58 10.11 23.68
C SER A 551 -6.57 9.34 22.83
N THR A 552 -5.37 9.18 23.35
CA THR A 552 -4.27 8.45 22.71
C THR A 552 -4.54 6.94 22.76
N VAL A 553 -5.08 6.36 21.71
CA VAL A 553 -5.48 4.95 21.67
C VAL A 553 -4.90 4.25 20.45
N VAL A 554 -4.24 3.14 20.66
CA VAL A 554 -3.94 2.17 19.61
C VAL A 554 -5.12 1.21 19.52
N TRP A 555 -5.83 1.26 18.41
CA TRP A 555 -6.93 0.34 18.10
C TRP A 555 -6.39 -0.92 17.44
N GLY A 556 -6.90 -2.06 17.82
CA GLY A 556 -6.55 -3.35 17.23
C GLY A 556 -7.80 -4.08 16.76
N LEU A 557 -7.78 -4.57 15.53
CA LEU A 557 -8.79 -5.48 14.99
C LEU A 557 -8.33 -6.91 15.21
N LYS A 558 -9.19 -7.72 15.84
CA LYS A 558 -8.93 -9.15 16.02
C LYS A 558 -9.44 -9.97 14.83
N SER A 559 -8.85 -11.15 14.65
CA SER A 559 -9.27 -12.09 13.59
C SER A 559 -10.74 -12.52 13.67
N ASP A 560 -11.36 -12.44 14.86
CA ASP A 560 -12.77 -12.72 15.11
C ASP A 560 -13.70 -11.51 14.91
N GLY A 561 -13.17 -10.37 14.44
CA GLY A 561 -13.89 -9.13 14.20
C GLY A 561 -14.10 -8.27 15.45
N GLN A 562 -13.59 -8.67 16.62
CA GLN A 562 -13.67 -7.84 17.82
C GLN A 562 -12.67 -6.68 17.76
N LEU A 563 -13.10 -5.52 18.27
CA LEU A 563 -12.27 -4.34 18.43
C LEU A 563 -11.67 -4.32 19.83
N VAL A 564 -10.36 -4.14 19.92
CA VAL A 564 -9.64 -3.88 21.16
C VAL A 564 -8.98 -2.52 21.09
N GLY A 565 -8.81 -1.86 22.22
CA GLY A 565 -8.11 -0.61 22.34
C GLY A 565 -6.99 -0.71 23.38
N MET A 566 -5.92 0.02 23.18
CA MET A 566 -4.85 0.18 24.14
C MET A 566 -4.61 1.67 24.31
N THR A 567 -4.94 2.22 25.47
CA THR A 567 -4.47 3.56 25.82
C THR A 567 -2.97 3.48 26.02
N TYR A 568 -2.23 4.23 25.20
CA TYR A 568 -0.78 4.15 25.15
C TYR A 568 -0.17 5.54 25.35
N LEU A 569 0.54 5.70 26.45
CA LEU A 569 1.33 6.90 26.74
C LEU A 569 2.62 6.48 27.45
N ARG A 570 3.69 6.37 26.68
CA ARG A 570 4.95 5.78 27.11
C ARG A 570 5.60 6.56 28.26
N ASP A 571 5.62 7.87 28.15
CA ASP A 571 6.24 8.77 29.15
C ASP A 571 5.60 8.64 30.54
N GLN A 572 4.34 8.28 30.59
CA GLN A 572 3.60 8.04 31.83
C GLN A 572 3.50 6.55 32.17
N GLN A 573 4.16 5.68 31.42
CA GLN A 573 4.13 4.22 31.56
C GLN A 573 2.70 3.63 31.54
N VAL A 574 1.78 4.27 30.79
CA VAL A 574 0.42 3.80 30.60
C VAL A 574 0.38 2.87 29.39
N VAL A 575 0.04 1.61 29.64
CA VAL A 575 -0.27 0.59 28.63
C VAL A 575 -1.51 -0.12 29.14
N ALA A 576 -2.68 0.40 28.74
CA ALA A 576 -3.95 0.00 29.32
C ALA A 576 -4.88 -0.56 28.26
N TRP A 577 -5.03 -1.88 28.24
CA TRP A 577 -5.91 -2.58 27.32
C TRP A 577 -7.36 -2.52 27.75
N HIS A 578 -8.26 -2.42 26.78
CA HIS A 578 -9.71 -2.47 26.94
C HIS A 578 -10.38 -3.07 25.70
N ARG A 579 -11.56 -3.65 25.88
CA ARG A 579 -12.33 -4.31 24.83
C ARG A 579 -13.54 -3.49 24.43
N HIS A 580 -13.95 -3.62 23.15
CA HIS A 580 -15.10 -2.91 22.63
C HIS A 580 -16.03 -3.87 21.89
N LYS A 581 -17.29 -3.89 22.28
CA LYS A 581 -18.36 -4.53 21.55
C LYS A 581 -19.19 -3.48 20.82
N LEU A 582 -19.35 -3.64 19.52
CA LEU A 582 -20.20 -2.80 18.70
C LEU A 582 -21.64 -3.34 18.58
N GLY A 583 -21.91 -4.47 19.21
CA GLY A 583 -23.16 -5.24 19.13
C GLY A 583 -23.01 -6.47 18.23
N GLY A 584 -23.98 -7.39 18.26
CA GLY A 584 -23.97 -8.60 17.46
C GLY A 584 -23.10 -9.74 17.99
N THR A 585 -23.03 -10.83 17.23
CA THR A 585 -22.12 -11.96 17.44
C THR A 585 -20.85 -11.80 16.62
N SER A 586 -19.75 -12.45 17.03
CA SER A 586 -18.49 -12.42 16.26
C SER A 586 -18.70 -12.90 14.82
N GLY A 587 -18.33 -12.09 13.84
CA GLY A 587 -18.50 -12.37 12.41
C GLY A 587 -19.66 -11.63 11.74
N SER A 588 -20.63 -11.14 12.51
CA SER A 588 -21.64 -10.19 12.06
C SER A 588 -21.96 -9.23 13.20
N CYS A 589 -21.58 -7.98 13.07
CA CYS A 589 -21.90 -6.99 14.09
C CYS A 589 -23.30 -6.47 13.82
N THR A 590 -24.26 -6.88 14.65
CA THR A 590 -25.64 -6.39 14.58
C THR A 590 -25.86 -5.34 15.67
N VAL A 591 -26.10 -4.10 15.29
CA VAL A 591 -26.50 -3.04 16.21
C VAL A 591 -28.00 -2.86 16.10
N THR A 592 -28.72 -3.12 17.19
CA THR A 592 -30.15 -2.77 17.27
C THR A 592 -30.28 -1.33 17.74
N VAL A 593 -30.84 -0.47 16.90
CA VAL A 593 -31.04 0.94 17.21
C VAL A 593 -32.41 1.13 17.84
N SER A 594 -32.45 1.68 19.05
CA SER A 594 -33.70 2.15 19.67
C SER A 594 -33.86 3.65 19.36
N ASP A 595 -34.71 3.96 18.43
CA ASP A 595 -35.22 5.29 18.10
C ASP A 595 -34.18 6.42 17.87
N TYR A 596 -33.83 6.66 16.58
CA TYR A 596 -33.15 7.88 16.14
C TYR A 596 -33.83 8.42 14.87
N ALA A 597 -33.92 9.72 14.74
CA ALA A 597 -34.56 10.39 13.62
C ALA A 597 -34.00 9.88 12.27
N ASN A 598 -34.72 9.04 11.56
CA ASN A 598 -34.47 8.38 10.28
C ASN A 598 -34.09 6.87 10.33
N ILE A 599 -34.03 6.24 11.51
CA ILE A 599 -33.87 4.78 11.62
C ILE A 599 -34.98 4.29 12.53
N ALA A 600 -35.89 3.46 12.03
CA ALA A 600 -37.02 2.93 12.82
C ALA A 600 -36.51 2.10 13.99
N ALA A 601 -37.22 2.17 15.13
CA ALA A 601 -36.96 1.32 16.29
C ALA A 601 -37.01 -0.17 15.87
N GLY A 602 -35.98 -0.93 16.23
CA GLY A 602 -35.85 -2.33 15.85
C GLY A 602 -35.09 -2.60 14.55
N THR A 603 -34.59 -1.57 13.86
CA THR A 603 -33.69 -1.75 12.70
C THR A 603 -32.40 -2.43 13.13
N THR A 604 -32.06 -3.52 12.47
CA THR A 604 -30.81 -4.25 12.65
C THR A 604 -29.80 -3.76 11.63
N LEU A 605 -28.66 -3.29 12.11
CA LEU A 605 -27.53 -2.89 11.28
C LEU A 605 -26.48 -4.00 11.35
N THR A 606 -26.11 -4.56 10.22
CA THR A 606 -25.03 -5.56 10.12
C THR A 606 -23.79 -4.90 9.55
N PHE A 607 -22.67 -5.01 10.27
CA PHE A 607 -21.38 -4.42 9.89
C PHE A 607 -20.41 -5.47 9.39
#